data_9ed9b952b4b34d6f3788d95d02d77563
#
_entry.id   9ed9b952b4b34d6f3788d95d02d77563
#
_cell.length_a   1.000
_cell.length_b   1.000
_cell.length_c   1.000
_cell.angle_alpha   90.00
_cell.angle_beta   90.00
_cell.angle_gamma   90.00
#
_symmetry.space_group_name_H-M   'P 1'
#
loop_
_entity.id
_entity.type
_entity.pdbx_description
1 polymer ?
#
loop_
_entity_poly.entity_id
_entity_poly.type
_entity_poly.pdbx_seq_one_letter_code
_entity_poly.pdbx_strand_id
1 'polypeptide(L)'
;MLATPTSLSANSTTTVIPALAHALGISAADATWAATAFGWGGVLGAPLTAALLRTRGSRVATLANAALVLLGTLLVALAPALPMLLAGRAAQAAGGGGLVTLAITLAGTTSRTGVITAGVGLVGAFGPLVGSTLSAISWRTPLLLSLLALLAVPAVLRHAPAHRHDHDAGPTDIVGILLVMTLISAFILTPRLGPATLAAAAIATALLTLHIRRNNAGFIPRAVVSSRMFIIASATACALSTSYFALLYTVPRMLERHWPAERIGLATLVMLAAGSIASLLFTRRTSRYDPALTRTILLTAGAVAVALPLTAPWPTALVAANAFAVFAATAAMAWYSDRAGKAVPGEHRATALALFTLCYQLGGAFGPALASLLIA
;
A
#
# COMPACT_ATOMS: atom_id res chain seq x y z
N MET A 1 -12.06 6.26 11.37
CA MET A 1 -11.17 6.20 12.53
C MET A 1 -10.34 4.91 12.58
N LEU A 2 -10.88 3.72 12.31
CA LEU A 2 -10.11 2.46 12.37
C LEU A 2 -8.97 2.40 11.31
N ALA A 3 -9.22 2.93 10.12
CA ALA A 3 -8.35 2.80 8.95
C ALA A 3 -7.44 4.02 8.69
N THR A 4 -7.86 5.22 9.09
CA THR A 4 -7.22 6.48 8.71
C THR A 4 -5.88 6.76 9.40
N PRO A 5 -5.64 6.44 10.69
CA PRO A 5 -4.37 6.76 11.33
C PRO A 5 -3.18 6.01 10.76
N THR A 6 -3.41 4.80 10.26
CA THR A 6 -2.36 3.99 9.64
C THR A 6 -1.84 4.64 8.34
N SER A 7 -2.74 5.22 7.52
CA SER A 7 -2.34 5.92 6.29
C SER A 7 -1.59 7.23 6.60
N LEU A 8 -1.98 7.92 7.68
CA LEU A 8 -1.26 9.09 8.15
C LEU A 8 0.18 8.74 8.54
N SER A 9 0.37 7.70 9.37
CA SER A 9 1.68 7.19 9.78
C SER A 9 2.50 6.63 8.59
N ALA A 10 1.84 6.01 7.60
CA ALA A 10 2.50 5.54 6.39
C ALA A 10 3.15 6.69 5.61
N ASN A 11 2.35 7.71 5.30
CA ASN A 11 2.79 8.81 4.46
C ASN A 11 3.69 9.81 5.21
N SER A 12 3.61 9.91 6.54
CA SER A 12 4.54 10.72 7.33
C SER A 12 5.99 10.24 7.19
N THR A 13 6.20 8.97 6.90
CA THR A 13 7.55 8.41 6.71
C THR A 13 8.32 9.10 5.58
N THR A 14 7.63 9.65 4.56
CA THR A 14 8.27 10.33 3.41
C THR A 14 9.16 11.50 3.83
N THR A 15 8.78 12.24 4.84
CA THR A 15 9.49 13.44 5.35
C THR A 15 10.31 13.17 6.61
N VAL A 16 10.15 11.99 7.22
CA VAL A 16 10.89 11.58 8.44
C VAL A 16 12.24 10.93 8.11
N ILE A 17 12.44 10.44 6.88
CA ILE A 17 13.65 9.69 6.47
C ILE A 17 14.96 10.40 6.84
N PRO A 18 15.16 11.72 6.62
CA PRO A 18 16.41 12.39 6.98
C PRO A 18 16.68 12.38 8.48
N ALA A 19 15.66 12.72 9.29
CA ALA A 19 15.78 12.73 10.77
C ALA A 19 16.03 11.32 11.32
N LEU A 20 15.41 10.30 10.72
CA LEU A 20 15.62 8.89 11.03
C LEU A 20 17.06 8.45 10.71
N ALA A 21 17.56 8.77 9.51
CA ALA A 21 18.89 8.43 9.07
C ALA A 21 19.97 9.05 10.01
N HIS A 22 19.81 10.33 10.32
CA HIS A 22 20.70 11.03 11.24
C HIS A 22 20.68 10.42 12.65
N ALA A 23 19.49 10.14 13.18
CA ALA A 23 19.32 9.62 14.55
C ALA A 23 19.87 8.20 14.74
N LEU A 24 19.82 7.36 13.70
CA LEU A 24 20.35 5.99 13.75
C LEU A 24 21.77 5.88 13.19
N GLY A 25 22.36 6.97 12.67
CA GLY A 25 23.71 6.94 12.06
C GLY A 25 23.80 6.06 10.81
N ILE A 26 22.73 6.00 10.01
CA ILE A 26 22.62 5.16 8.80
C ILE A 26 22.44 6.01 7.55
N SER A 27 22.60 5.39 6.37
CA SER A 27 22.33 6.06 5.10
C SER A 27 20.83 6.36 4.92
N ALA A 28 20.50 7.36 4.11
CA ALA A 28 19.13 7.65 3.74
C ALA A 28 18.49 6.50 2.93
N ALA A 29 19.29 5.79 2.15
CA ALA A 29 18.86 4.59 1.45
C ALA A 29 18.41 3.49 2.43
N ASP A 30 19.19 3.24 3.48
CA ASP A 30 18.81 2.30 4.54
C ASP A 30 17.56 2.75 5.30
N ALA A 31 17.46 4.04 5.63
CA ALA A 31 16.31 4.61 6.32
C ALA A 31 15.01 4.45 5.50
N THR A 32 15.09 4.52 4.17
CA THR A 32 13.94 4.33 3.26
C THR A 32 13.33 2.92 3.37
N TRP A 33 14.09 1.94 3.84
CA TRP A 33 13.55 0.59 4.10
C TRP A 33 12.48 0.56 5.19
N ALA A 34 12.38 1.59 6.05
CA ALA A 34 11.27 1.74 6.98
C ALA A 34 9.91 1.88 6.25
N ALA A 35 9.90 2.54 5.09
CA ALA A 35 8.72 2.63 4.23
C ALA A 35 8.45 1.32 3.48
N THR A 36 9.50 0.68 2.94
CA THR A 36 9.40 -0.63 2.29
C THR A 36 8.84 -1.68 3.24
N ALA A 37 9.35 -1.75 4.48
CA ALA A 37 8.87 -2.68 5.50
C ALA A 37 7.39 -2.42 5.85
N PHE A 38 6.99 -1.16 5.89
CA PHE A 38 5.58 -0.79 6.08
C PHE A 38 4.72 -1.26 4.91
N GLY A 39 5.10 -0.96 3.67
CA GLY A 39 4.38 -1.42 2.49
C GLY A 39 4.28 -2.96 2.43
N TRP A 40 5.39 -3.65 2.69
CA TRP A 40 5.45 -5.11 2.77
C TRP A 40 4.49 -5.69 3.81
N GLY A 41 4.54 -5.18 5.06
CA GLY A 41 3.62 -5.59 6.12
C GLY A 41 2.16 -5.40 5.74
N GLY A 42 1.81 -4.25 5.12
CA GLY A 42 0.46 -3.94 4.67
C GLY A 42 -0.07 -4.93 3.62
N VAL A 43 0.77 -5.30 2.67
CA VAL A 43 0.43 -6.30 1.64
C VAL A 43 0.19 -7.67 2.25
N LEU A 44 1.01 -8.08 3.22
CA LEU A 44 0.87 -9.37 3.90
C LEU A 44 -0.32 -9.40 4.87
N GLY A 45 -0.64 -8.28 5.52
CA GLY A 45 -1.70 -8.20 6.53
C GLY A 45 -3.10 -8.42 5.99
N ALA A 46 -3.39 -7.97 4.77
CA ALA A 46 -4.73 -8.07 4.19
C ALA A 46 -5.21 -9.54 3.99
N PRO A 47 -4.45 -10.44 3.32
CA PRO A 47 -4.86 -11.82 3.15
C PRO A 47 -4.91 -12.61 4.47
N LEU A 48 -3.99 -12.31 5.40
CA LEU A 48 -4.01 -12.91 6.74
C LEU A 48 -5.27 -12.51 7.52
N THR A 49 -5.66 -11.25 7.45
CA THR A 49 -6.88 -10.76 8.09
C THR A 49 -8.13 -11.36 7.45
N ALA A 50 -8.17 -11.48 6.12
CA ALA A 50 -9.28 -12.13 5.43
C ALA A 50 -9.43 -13.61 5.84
N ALA A 51 -8.31 -14.34 5.94
CA ALA A 51 -8.30 -15.70 6.44
C ALA A 51 -8.80 -15.79 7.90
N LEU A 52 -8.35 -14.89 8.76
CA LEU A 52 -8.73 -14.85 10.18
C LEU A 52 -10.21 -14.48 10.35
N LEU A 53 -10.74 -13.57 9.53
CA LEU A 53 -12.16 -13.23 9.48
C LEU A 53 -13.04 -14.43 9.17
N ARG A 54 -12.63 -15.25 8.19
CA ARG A 54 -13.36 -16.46 7.78
C ARG A 54 -13.34 -17.54 8.86
N THR A 55 -12.18 -17.75 9.50
CA THR A 55 -11.97 -18.87 10.43
C THR A 55 -12.32 -18.57 11.88
N ARG A 56 -12.07 -17.35 12.34
CA ARG A 56 -12.18 -16.96 13.76
C ARG A 56 -13.14 -15.78 14.01
N GLY A 57 -13.62 -15.14 12.93
CA GLY A 57 -14.59 -14.05 12.98
C GLY A 57 -14.01 -12.67 13.25
N SER A 58 -14.90 -11.66 13.23
CA SER A 58 -14.54 -10.25 13.29
C SER A 58 -13.88 -9.82 14.61
N ARG A 59 -14.30 -10.41 15.73
CA ARG A 59 -13.73 -10.08 17.06
C ARG A 59 -12.25 -10.47 17.16
N VAL A 60 -11.94 -11.72 16.82
CA VAL A 60 -10.57 -12.26 16.88
C VAL A 60 -9.68 -11.52 15.87
N ALA A 61 -10.20 -11.28 14.66
CA ALA A 61 -9.49 -10.51 13.65
C ALA A 61 -9.19 -9.07 14.11
N THR A 62 -10.15 -8.39 14.78
CA THR A 62 -9.94 -7.04 15.33
C THR A 62 -8.85 -7.05 16.39
N LEU A 63 -8.93 -7.96 17.36
CA LEU A 63 -7.95 -8.05 18.45
C LEU A 63 -6.55 -8.41 17.96
N ALA A 64 -6.42 -9.35 17.02
CA ALA A 64 -5.15 -9.73 16.45
C ALA A 64 -4.48 -8.57 15.69
N ASN A 65 -5.25 -7.84 14.87
CA ASN A 65 -4.73 -6.68 14.16
C ASN A 65 -4.40 -5.52 15.10
N ALA A 66 -5.21 -5.28 16.13
CA ALA A 66 -4.93 -4.28 17.17
C ALA A 66 -3.64 -4.63 17.95
N ALA A 67 -3.45 -5.90 18.29
CA ALA A 67 -2.22 -6.38 18.94
C ALA A 67 -0.99 -6.18 18.03
N LEU A 68 -1.10 -6.44 16.73
CA LEU A 68 -0.02 -6.17 15.77
C LEU A 68 0.32 -4.69 15.67
N VAL A 69 -0.69 -3.80 15.63
CA VAL A 69 -0.45 -2.34 15.63
C VAL A 69 0.25 -1.93 16.92
N LEU A 70 -0.23 -2.41 18.08
CA LEU A 70 0.35 -2.08 19.37
C LEU A 70 1.80 -2.58 19.48
N LEU A 71 2.03 -3.86 19.21
CA LEU A 71 3.35 -4.48 19.25
C LEU A 71 4.31 -3.79 18.28
N GLY A 72 3.87 -3.56 17.04
CA GLY A 72 4.65 -2.86 16.05
C GLY A 72 5.01 -1.44 16.48
N THR A 73 4.08 -0.74 17.13
CA THR A 73 4.33 0.62 17.63
C THR A 73 5.30 0.61 18.81
N LEU A 74 5.22 -0.35 19.71
CA LEU A 74 6.20 -0.52 20.79
C LEU A 74 7.60 -0.82 20.24
N LEU A 75 7.70 -1.69 19.23
CA LEU A 75 8.98 -1.96 18.56
C LEU A 75 9.57 -0.70 17.92
N VAL A 76 8.75 0.13 17.25
CA VAL A 76 9.20 1.41 16.66
C VAL A 76 9.64 2.39 17.75
N ALA A 77 8.87 2.52 18.84
CA ALA A 77 9.17 3.43 19.95
C ALA A 77 10.48 3.10 20.64
N LEU A 78 10.77 1.81 20.81
CA LEU A 78 11.94 1.28 21.51
C LEU A 78 13.11 0.97 20.58
N ALA A 79 12.99 1.14 19.27
CA ALA A 79 13.98 0.71 18.29
C ALA A 79 15.34 1.43 18.49
N PRO A 80 16.40 0.71 18.88
CA PRO A 80 17.76 1.24 18.96
C PRO A 80 18.49 1.14 17.61
N ALA A 81 17.98 0.29 16.68
CA ALA A 81 18.62 -0.03 15.42
C ALA A 81 17.59 -0.34 14.33
N LEU A 82 18.03 -0.23 13.07
CA LEU A 82 17.20 -0.42 11.89
C LEU A 82 16.42 -1.75 11.86
N PRO A 83 16.99 -2.94 12.17
CA PRO A 83 16.22 -4.19 12.09
C PRO A 83 14.97 -4.22 12.97
N MET A 84 15.06 -3.70 14.19
CA MET A 84 13.93 -3.63 15.12
C MET A 84 12.87 -2.64 14.61
N LEU A 85 13.32 -1.49 14.05
CA LEU A 85 12.44 -0.53 13.41
C LEU A 85 11.68 -1.17 12.22
N LEU A 86 12.38 -1.90 11.35
CA LEU A 86 11.76 -2.56 10.20
C LEU A 86 10.70 -3.59 10.62
N ALA A 87 11.02 -4.41 11.63
CA ALA A 87 10.06 -5.37 12.20
C ALA A 87 8.83 -4.65 12.78
N GLY A 88 9.05 -3.56 13.52
CA GLY A 88 7.97 -2.73 14.06
C GLY A 88 7.10 -2.10 12.97
N ARG A 89 7.71 -1.57 11.91
CA ARG A 89 6.98 -0.98 10.76
C ARG A 89 6.18 -2.03 10.00
N ALA A 90 6.74 -3.22 9.78
CA ALA A 90 6.02 -4.32 9.14
C ALA A 90 4.81 -4.78 9.98
N ALA A 91 4.98 -4.92 11.30
CA ALA A 91 3.89 -5.29 12.21
C ALA A 91 2.79 -4.22 12.26
N GLN A 92 3.16 -2.92 12.37
CA GLN A 92 2.20 -1.80 12.32
C GLN A 92 1.35 -1.85 11.06
N ALA A 93 1.99 -2.06 9.91
CA ALA A 93 1.30 -2.06 8.62
C ALA A 93 0.45 -3.32 8.42
N ALA A 94 0.93 -4.48 8.86
CA ALA A 94 0.15 -5.71 8.80
C ALA A 94 -1.14 -5.58 9.63
N GLY A 95 -1.04 -5.10 10.85
CA GLY A 95 -2.19 -4.83 11.70
C GLY A 95 -3.08 -3.71 11.15
N GLY A 96 -2.48 -2.60 10.71
CA GLY A 96 -3.21 -1.46 10.14
C GLY A 96 -3.95 -1.79 8.85
N GLY A 97 -3.30 -2.49 7.92
CA GLY A 97 -3.93 -3.00 6.69
C GLY A 97 -5.06 -3.98 6.99
N GLY A 98 -4.89 -4.81 8.01
CA GLY A 98 -5.95 -5.68 8.51
C GLY A 98 -7.14 -4.90 9.08
N LEU A 99 -6.91 -3.82 9.85
CA LEU A 99 -7.97 -2.95 10.35
C LEU A 99 -8.71 -2.21 9.22
N VAL A 100 -8.02 -1.83 8.13
CA VAL A 100 -8.64 -1.29 6.91
C VAL A 100 -9.54 -2.34 6.25
N THR A 101 -9.04 -3.57 6.10
CA THR A 101 -9.81 -4.70 5.54
C THR A 101 -11.07 -4.96 6.36
N LEU A 102 -10.95 -4.97 7.70
CA LEU A 102 -12.07 -5.08 8.62
C LEU A 102 -13.09 -3.95 8.43
N ALA A 103 -12.62 -2.69 8.39
CA ALA A 103 -13.49 -1.53 8.22
C ALA A 103 -14.30 -1.61 6.92
N ILE A 104 -13.66 -2.04 5.82
CA ILE A 104 -14.32 -2.23 4.52
C ILE A 104 -15.34 -3.37 4.59
N THR A 105 -14.99 -4.50 5.21
CA THR A 105 -15.87 -5.66 5.35
C THR A 105 -17.11 -5.32 6.21
N LEU A 106 -16.92 -4.60 7.30
CA LEU A 106 -18.00 -4.18 8.21
C LEU A 106 -18.84 -3.03 7.64
N ALA A 107 -18.37 -2.32 6.64
CA ALA A 107 -19.11 -1.24 5.99
C ALA A 107 -20.42 -1.74 5.33
N GLY A 108 -20.41 -2.94 4.78
CA GLY A 108 -21.57 -3.65 4.24
C GLY A 108 -22.19 -3.04 2.97
N THR A 109 -21.85 -1.80 2.60
CA THR A 109 -22.37 -1.11 1.41
C THR A 109 -21.25 -0.40 0.65
N THR A 110 -21.38 -0.34 -0.67
CA THR A 110 -20.42 0.35 -1.57
C THR A 110 -20.23 1.83 -1.19
N SER A 111 -21.30 2.52 -0.80
CA SER A 111 -21.24 3.92 -0.38
C SER A 111 -20.39 4.12 0.86
N ARG A 112 -20.58 3.29 1.91
CA ARG A 112 -19.78 3.35 3.15
C ARG A 112 -18.33 2.98 2.90
N THR A 113 -18.06 1.98 2.06
CA THR A 113 -16.71 1.62 1.63
C THR A 113 -16.04 2.80 0.93
N GLY A 114 -16.76 3.50 0.04
CA GLY A 114 -16.27 4.71 -0.61
C GLY A 114 -15.88 5.82 0.37
N VAL A 115 -16.70 6.05 1.41
CA VAL A 115 -16.40 7.03 2.47
C VAL A 115 -15.15 6.63 3.26
N ILE A 116 -15.00 5.34 3.60
CA ILE A 116 -13.81 4.83 4.31
C ILE A 116 -12.57 5.03 3.45
N THR A 117 -12.61 4.64 2.18
CA THR A 117 -11.47 4.75 1.26
C THR A 117 -11.08 6.20 1.00
N ALA A 118 -12.08 7.09 0.80
CA ALA A 118 -11.84 8.52 0.65
C ALA A 118 -11.23 9.13 1.93
N GLY A 119 -11.72 8.73 3.10
CA GLY A 119 -11.18 9.16 4.39
C GLY A 119 -9.74 8.71 4.61
N VAL A 120 -9.39 7.48 4.24
CA VAL A 120 -8.02 6.96 4.28
C VAL A 120 -7.09 7.78 3.39
N GLY A 121 -7.52 8.10 2.15
CA GLY A 121 -6.76 8.92 1.23
C GLY A 121 -6.58 10.36 1.71
N LEU A 122 -7.68 10.98 2.14
CA LEU A 122 -7.67 12.39 2.60
C LEU A 122 -6.78 12.57 3.85
N VAL A 123 -6.96 11.73 4.87
CA VAL A 123 -6.14 11.79 6.08
C VAL A 123 -4.68 11.43 5.78
N GLY A 124 -4.46 10.45 4.92
CA GLY A 124 -3.12 10.08 4.45
C GLY A 124 -2.37 11.21 3.76
N ALA A 125 -3.09 12.09 3.02
CA ALA A 125 -2.47 13.23 2.35
C ALA A 125 -1.83 14.24 3.31
N PHE A 126 -2.31 14.33 4.56
CA PHE A 126 -1.68 15.14 5.60
C PHE A 126 -0.42 14.51 6.19
N GLY A 127 -0.14 13.23 5.91
CA GLY A 127 1.00 12.50 6.46
C GLY A 127 2.33 13.24 6.33
N PRO A 128 2.74 13.68 5.12
CA PRO A 128 4.02 14.37 4.93
C PRO A 128 4.14 15.67 5.71
N LEU A 129 3.06 16.44 5.81
CA LEU A 129 3.04 17.68 6.61
C LEU A 129 3.18 17.37 8.11
N VAL A 130 2.41 16.41 8.60
CA VAL A 130 2.50 15.94 9.99
C VAL A 130 3.87 15.31 10.27
N GLY A 131 4.43 14.58 9.30
CA GLY A 131 5.77 14.02 9.38
C GLY A 131 6.83 15.09 9.54
N SER A 132 6.82 16.13 8.70
CA SER A 132 7.79 17.22 8.76
C SER A 132 7.70 18.04 10.05
N THR A 133 6.49 18.29 10.56
CA THR A 133 6.29 19.08 11.79
C THR A 133 6.63 18.29 13.06
N LEU A 134 6.14 17.05 13.17
CA LEU A 134 6.37 16.23 14.36
C LEU A 134 7.79 15.65 14.44
N SER A 135 8.49 15.51 13.31
CA SER A 135 9.90 15.09 13.32
C SER A 135 10.84 16.09 13.99
N ALA A 136 10.43 17.36 14.11
CA ALA A 136 11.14 18.36 14.89
C ALA A 136 11.22 18.02 16.39
N ILE A 137 10.22 17.29 16.92
CA ILE A 137 10.19 16.82 18.31
C ILE A 137 11.00 15.52 18.42
N SER A 138 10.66 14.52 17.60
CA SER A 138 11.37 13.25 17.48
C SER A 138 10.96 12.57 16.18
N TRP A 139 11.91 11.93 15.51
CA TRP A 139 11.65 11.11 14.32
C TRP A 139 10.66 9.97 14.59
N ARG A 140 10.53 9.54 15.85
CA ARG A 140 9.59 8.48 16.25
C ARG A 140 8.14 8.96 16.27
N THR A 141 7.89 10.19 16.68
CA THR A 141 6.53 10.72 16.94
C THR A 141 5.56 10.53 15.77
N PRO A 142 5.90 10.88 14.52
CA PRO A 142 5.00 10.66 13.39
C PRO A 142 4.69 9.18 13.14
N LEU A 143 5.65 8.29 13.42
CA LEU A 143 5.50 6.85 13.20
C LEU A 143 4.60 6.19 14.26
N LEU A 144 4.40 6.82 15.41
CA LEU A 144 3.53 6.34 16.48
C LEU A 144 2.04 6.66 16.24
N LEU A 145 1.72 7.49 15.24
CA LEU A 145 0.34 7.91 14.95
C LEU A 145 -0.59 6.76 14.61
N SER A 146 -0.06 5.61 14.17
CA SER A 146 -0.84 4.38 13.97
C SER A 146 -1.56 3.89 15.23
N LEU A 147 -1.07 4.23 16.44
CA LEU A 147 -1.75 3.95 17.71
C LEU A 147 -3.15 4.54 17.79
N LEU A 148 -3.40 5.67 17.14
CA LEU A 148 -4.72 6.30 17.13
C LEU A 148 -5.82 5.38 16.55
N ALA A 149 -5.44 4.40 15.72
CA ALA A 149 -6.39 3.40 15.23
C ALA A 149 -6.97 2.53 16.35
N LEU A 150 -6.23 2.33 17.45
CA LEU A 150 -6.68 1.51 18.59
C LEU A 150 -7.82 2.17 19.35
N LEU A 151 -7.99 3.49 19.29
CA LEU A 151 -9.11 4.20 19.90
C LEU A 151 -10.47 3.77 19.34
N ALA A 152 -10.51 3.28 18.10
CA ALA A 152 -11.73 2.78 17.48
C ALA A 152 -12.03 1.31 17.81
N VAL A 153 -11.07 0.56 18.34
CA VAL A 153 -11.20 -0.89 18.60
C VAL A 153 -12.33 -1.21 19.58
N PRO A 154 -12.49 -0.52 20.73
CA PRO A 154 -13.60 -0.81 21.66
C PRO A 154 -14.97 -0.62 21.01
N ALA A 155 -15.13 0.40 20.18
CA ALA A 155 -16.38 0.65 19.47
C ALA A 155 -16.68 -0.48 18.46
N VAL A 156 -15.66 -0.94 17.73
CA VAL A 156 -15.81 -2.06 16.79
C VAL A 156 -16.18 -3.35 17.52
N LEU A 157 -15.51 -3.66 18.63
CA LEU A 157 -15.79 -4.86 19.42
C LEU A 157 -17.21 -4.89 20.01
N ARG A 158 -17.78 -3.71 20.34
CA ARG A 158 -19.16 -3.59 20.83
C ARG A 158 -20.21 -3.80 19.76
N HIS A 159 -19.91 -3.38 18.51
CA HIS A 159 -20.87 -3.36 17.41
C HIS A 159 -20.62 -4.43 16.35
N ALA A 160 -19.49 -5.16 16.45
CA ALA A 160 -19.18 -6.23 15.52
C ALA A 160 -20.22 -7.35 15.64
N PRO A 161 -20.82 -7.79 14.52
CA PRO A 161 -21.78 -8.88 14.54
C PRO A 161 -21.14 -10.13 15.15
N ALA A 162 -21.95 -10.88 15.92
CA ALA A 162 -21.54 -12.18 16.42
C ALA A 162 -21.11 -13.05 15.23
N HIS A 163 -20.08 -13.87 15.46
CA HIS A 163 -19.54 -14.73 14.44
C HIS A 163 -20.63 -15.63 13.83
N ARG A 164 -20.99 -15.40 12.57
CA ARG A 164 -21.67 -16.40 11.76
C ARG A 164 -20.60 -17.33 11.22
N HIS A 165 -20.54 -18.54 11.72
CA HIS A 165 -19.78 -19.60 11.06
C HIS A 165 -20.42 -19.78 9.67
N ASP A 166 -19.67 -19.43 8.66
CA ASP A 166 -20.03 -19.78 7.29
C ASP A 166 -19.66 -21.26 7.13
N HIS A 167 -20.63 -22.14 7.42
CA HIS A 167 -20.44 -23.59 7.35
C HIS A 167 -20.08 -24.06 5.94
N ASP A 168 -20.35 -23.23 4.91
CA ASP A 168 -20.03 -23.51 3.51
C ASP A 168 -18.66 -22.91 3.08
N ALA A 169 -17.98 -22.18 3.96
CA ALA A 169 -16.65 -21.70 3.65
C ALA A 169 -15.64 -22.86 3.63
N GLY A 170 -15.30 -23.32 2.46
CA GLY A 170 -14.26 -24.34 2.25
C GLY A 170 -12.94 -24.01 2.96
N PRO A 171 -12.03 -24.98 3.13
CA PRO A 171 -10.78 -24.81 3.87
C PRO A 171 -9.99 -23.64 3.32
N THR A 172 -9.41 -22.83 4.22
CA THR A 172 -8.54 -21.71 3.83
C THR A 172 -7.29 -22.27 3.16
N ASP A 173 -7.00 -21.80 1.94
CA ASP A 173 -5.80 -22.19 1.19
C ASP A 173 -4.55 -21.51 1.78
N ILE A 174 -4.08 -22.05 2.91
CA ILE A 174 -2.88 -21.54 3.60
C ILE A 174 -1.65 -21.66 2.71
N VAL A 175 -1.53 -22.74 1.93
CA VAL A 175 -0.39 -22.97 1.04
C VAL A 175 -0.33 -21.90 -0.05
N GLY A 176 -1.45 -21.60 -0.71
CA GLY A 176 -1.54 -20.54 -1.70
C GLY A 176 -1.18 -19.16 -1.12
N ILE A 177 -1.70 -18.84 0.07
CA ILE A 177 -1.36 -17.59 0.78
C ILE A 177 0.14 -17.52 1.06
N LEU A 178 0.75 -18.58 1.62
CA LEU A 178 2.18 -18.60 1.95
C LEU A 178 3.06 -18.49 0.70
N LEU A 179 2.69 -19.14 -0.41
CA LEU A 179 3.42 -19.03 -1.67
C LEU A 179 3.37 -17.61 -2.25
N VAL A 180 2.21 -16.94 -2.19
CA VAL A 180 2.07 -15.53 -2.58
C VAL A 180 2.92 -14.63 -1.68
N MET A 181 2.87 -14.83 -0.36
CA MET A 181 3.68 -14.07 0.59
C MET A 181 5.18 -14.25 0.34
N THR A 182 5.62 -15.48 0.06
CA THR A 182 7.01 -15.79 -0.27
C THR A 182 7.44 -15.11 -1.57
N LEU A 183 6.61 -15.19 -2.61
CA LEU A 183 6.86 -14.56 -3.90
C LEU A 183 7.02 -13.03 -3.77
N ILE A 184 6.08 -12.40 -3.08
CA ILE A 184 6.10 -10.95 -2.82
C ILE A 184 7.36 -10.56 -2.03
N SER A 185 7.66 -11.30 -0.96
CA SER A 185 8.84 -11.04 -0.12
C SER A 185 10.14 -11.18 -0.90
N ALA A 186 10.25 -12.20 -1.75
CA ALA A 186 11.43 -12.41 -2.59
C ALA A 186 11.67 -11.22 -3.53
N PHE A 187 10.62 -10.71 -4.20
CA PHE A 187 10.75 -9.54 -5.07
C PHE A 187 11.12 -8.26 -4.30
N ILE A 188 10.45 -8.00 -3.17
CA ILE A 188 10.70 -6.78 -2.38
C ILE A 188 12.13 -6.75 -1.82
N LEU A 189 12.67 -7.91 -1.45
CA LEU A 189 14.01 -8.02 -0.86
C LEU A 189 15.14 -8.05 -1.91
N THR A 190 14.81 -8.20 -3.20
CA THR A 190 15.82 -8.27 -4.29
C THR A 190 16.81 -7.09 -4.27
N PRO A 191 16.40 -5.81 -4.09
CA PRO A 191 17.33 -4.70 -4.05
C PRO A 191 18.36 -4.77 -2.91
N ARG A 192 18.04 -5.45 -1.82
CA ARG A 192 18.91 -5.55 -0.63
C ARG A 192 19.73 -6.84 -0.57
N LEU A 193 19.12 -7.96 -0.93
CA LEU A 193 19.73 -9.30 -0.80
C LEU A 193 20.33 -9.82 -2.11
N GLY A 194 20.15 -9.06 -3.20
CA GLY A 194 20.73 -9.39 -4.50
C GLY A 194 19.95 -10.48 -5.27
N PRO A 195 20.54 -10.96 -6.38
CA PRO A 195 19.85 -11.80 -7.38
C PRO A 195 19.43 -13.20 -6.86
N ALA A 196 19.99 -13.66 -5.75
CA ALA A 196 19.56 -14.94 -5.14
C ALA A 196 18.07 -14.96 -4.79
N THR A 197 17.48 -13.81 -4.44
CA THR A 197 16.05 -13.70 -4.19
C THR A 197 15.20 -13.87 -5.45
N LEU A 198 15.75 -13.60 -6.64
CA LEU A 198 15.07 -13.89 -7.91
C LEU A 198 14.92 -15.39 -8.14
N ALA A 199 15.90 -16.20 -7.72
CA ALA A 199 15.77 -17.66 -7.74
C ALA A 199 14.64 -18.13 -6.81
N ALA A 200 14.57 -17.56 -5.59
CA ALA A 200 13.45 -17.83 -4.66
C ALA A 200 12.10 -17.38 -5.25
N ALA A 201 12.03 -16.23 -5.91
CA ALA A 201 10.83 -15.77 -6.61
C ALA A 201 10.43 -16.72 -7.76
N ALA A 202 11.39 -17.20 -8.55
CA ALA A 202 11.14 -18.16 -9.64
C ALA A 202 10.58 -19.48 -9.08
N ILE A 203 11.19 -20.01 -8.01
CA ILE A 203 10.71 -21.23 -7.34
C ILE A 203 9.30 -21.02 -6.78
N ALA A 204 9.06 -19.91 -6.08
CA ALA A 204 7.75 -19.58 -5.53
C ALA A 204 6.69 -19.44 -6.64
N THR A 205 7.05 -18.83 -7.78
CA THR A 205 6.17 -18.74 -8.97
C THR A 205 5.85 -20.10 -9.54
N ALA A 206 6.84 -20.99 -9.69
CA ALA A 206 6.63 -22.33 -10.21
C ALA A 206 5.72 -23.15 -9.28
N LEU A 207 5.99 -23.11 -7.96
CA LEU A 207 5.17 -23.80 -6.96
C LEU A 207 3.74 -23.25 -6.90
N LEU A 208 3.58 -21.91 -6.96
CA LEU A 208 2.28 -21.26 -6.97
C LEU A 208 1.49 -21.64 -8.23
N THR A 209 2.15 -21.65 -9.40
CA THR A 209 1.53 -22.09 -10.66
C THR A 209 1.06 -23.53 -10.59
N LEU A 210 1.90 -24.43 -10.04
CA LEU A 210 1.54 -25.84 -9.85
C LEU A 210 0.37 -25.98 -8.85
N HIS A 211 0.41 -25.21 -7.75
CA HIS A 211 -0.65 -25.21 -6.75
C HIS A 211 -1.99 -24.74 -7.34
N ILE A 212 -2.01 -23.64 -8.11
CA ILE A 212 -3.22 -23.13 -8.79
C ILE A 212 -3.76 -24.15 -9.80
N ARG A 213 -2.86 -24.90 -10.49
CA ARG A 213 -3.28 -25.94 -11.44
C ARG A 213 -3.93 -27.14 -10.74
N ARG A 214 -3.50 -27.47 -9.52
CA ARG A 214 -4.00 -28.62 -8.74
C ARG A 214 -5.20 -28.26 -7.86
N ASN A 215 -5.34 -27.00 -7.47
CA ASN A 215 -6.37 -26.54 -6.53
C ASN A 215 -7.20 -25.42 -7.17
N ASN A 216 -8.28 -25.79 -7.84
CA ASN A 216 -9.17 -24.84 -8.52
C ASN A 216 -9.95 -23.92 -7.58
N ALA A 217 -10.16 -24.33 -6.32
CA ALA A 217 -10.86 -23.58 -5.27
C ALA A 217 -9.91 -22.89 -4.30
N GLY A 218 -8.63 -22.72 -4.67
CA GLY A 218 -7.60 -22.10 -3.85
C GLY A 218 -7.77 -20.58 -3.65
N PHE A 219 -6.84 -19.99 -2.89
CA PHE A 219 -6.77 -18.53 -2.64
C PHE A 219 -6.73 -17.72 -3.95
N ILE A 220 -6.10 -18.26 -4.99
CA ILE A 220 -6.06 -17.68 -6.33
C ILE A 220 -6.81 -18.62 -7.29
N PRO A 221 -8.09 -18.34 -7.63
CA PRO A 221 -8.81 -19.16 -8.61
C PRO A 221 -8.18 -19.07 -9.99
N ARG A 222 -8.09 -20.22 -10.68
CA ARG A 222 -7.54 -20.30 -12.04
C ARG A 222 -8.26 -19.37 -13.01
N ALA A 223 -9.59 -19.20 -12.87
CA ALA A 223 -10.39 -18.30 -13.69
C ALA A 223 -9.90 -16.85 -13.63
N VAL A 224 -9.35 -16.39 -12.49
CA VAL A 224 -8.84 -15.04 -12.32
C VAL A 224 -7.51 -14.86 -13.04
N VAL A 225 -6.54 -15.74 -12.82
CA VAL A 225 -5.20 -15.62 -13.43
C VAL A 225 -5.16 -16.02 -14.90
N SER A 226 -6.16 -16.68 -15.44
CA SER A 226 -6.27 -16.94 -16.88
C SER A 226 -6.92 -15.78 -17.64
N SER A 227 -7.51 -14.81 -16.96
CA SER A 227 -8.09 -13.63 -17.59
C SER A 227 -7.00 -12.65 -18.02
N ARG A 228 -6.79 -12.52 -19.34
CA ARG A 228 -5.82 -11.55 -19.90
C ARG A 228 -6.09 -10.12 -19.44
N MET A 229 -7.38 -9.74 -19.36
CA MET A 229 -7.75 -8.39 -18.91
C MET A 229 -7.40 -8.17 -17.43
N PHE A 230 -7.62 -9.17 -16.57
CA PHE A 230 -7.23 -9.11 -15.17
C PHE A 230 -5.71 -8.92 -15.02
N ILE A 231 -4.91 -9.71 -15.77
CA ILE A 231 -3.43 -9.61 -15.71
C ILE A 231 -2.97 -8.23 -16.16
N ILE A 232 -3.47 -7.71 -17.30
CA ILE A 232 -3.09 -6.39 -17.81
C ILE A 232 -3.49 -5.29 -16.82
N ALA A 233 -4.70 -5.36 -16.27
CA ALA A 233 -5.19 -4.40 -15.30
C ALA A 233 -4.31 -4.37 -14.03
N SER A 234 -4.03 -5.55 -13.47
CA SER A 234 -3.23 -5.69 -12.25
C SER A 234 -1.77 -5.28 -12.45
N ALA A 235 -1.15 -5.69 -13.57
CA ALA A 235 0.22 -5.33 -13.88
C ALA A 235 0.38 -3.81 -14.11
N THR A 236 -0.56 -3.19 -14.86
CA THR A 236 -0.54 -1.74 -15.09
C THR A 236 -0.75 -0.96 -13.79
N ALA A 237 -1.71 -1.38 -12.97
CA ALA A 237 -1.96 -0.74 -11.69
C ALA A 237 -0.77 -0.88 -10.73
N CYS A 238 -0.12 -2.03 -10.70
CA CYS A 238 1.11 -2.26 -9.94
C CYS A 238 2.25 -1.35 -10.42
N ALA A 239 2.50 -1.27 -11.72
CA ALA A 239 3.55 -0.43 -12.30
C ALA A 239 3.34 1.05 -11.99
N LEU A 240 2.12 1.59 -12.21
CA LEU A 240 1.79 2.98 -11.92
C LEU A 240 1.85 3.29 -10.42
N SER A 241 1.40 2.36 -9.59
CA SER A 241 1.53 2.48 -8.13
C SER A 241 2.99 2.46 -7.68
N THR A 242 3.82 1.60 -8.27
CA THR A 242 5.27 1.54 -7.99
C THR A 242 5.96 2.86 -8.33
N SER A 243 5.68 3.43 -9.51
CA SER A 243 6.24 4.73 -9.90
C SER A 243 5.76 5.86 -8.98
N TYR A 244 4.48 5.86 -8.60
CA TYR A 244 3.95 6.81 -7.63
C TYR A 244 4.68 6.75 -6.29
N PHE A 245 4.77 5.57 -5.68
CA PHE A 245 5.44 5.43 -4.39
C PHE A 245 6.95 5.64 -4.49
N ALA A 246 7.61 5.30 -5.61
CA ALA A 246 9.01 5.62 -5.80
C ALA A 246 9.24 7.14 -5.80
N LEU A 247 8.45 7.90 -6.56
CA LEU A 247 8.53 9.36 -6.61
C LEU A 247 8.13 10.02 -5.29
N LEU A 248 7.14 9.47 -4.58
CA LEU A 248 6.73 9.96 -3.28
C LEU A 248 7.87 9.99 -2.25
N TYR A 249 8.83 9.07 -2.35
CA TYR A 249 10.00 9.01 -1.48
C TYR A 249 11.24 9.68 -2.06
N THR A 250 11.39 9.71 -3.38
CA THR A 250 12.55 10.30 -4.05
C THR A 250 12.43 11.82 -4.19
N VAL A 251 11.26 12.33 -4.59
CA VAL A 251 11.05 13.76 -4.84
C VAL A 251 11.30 14.63 -3.60
N PRO A 252 10.77 14.32 -2.40
CA PRO A 252 11.11 15.11 -1.21
C PRO A 252 12.62 15.19 -0.95
N ARG A 253 13.36 14.10 -1.17
CA ARG A 253 14.83 14.07 -1.03
C ARG A 253 15.55 14.96 -2.04
N MET A 254 15.07 15.00 -3.28
CA MET A 254 15.61 15.90 -4.29
C MET A 254 15.35 17.37 -3.93
N LEU A 255 14.18 17.66 -3.30
CA LEU A 255 13.81 19.00 -2.88
C LEU A 255 14.60 19.51 -1.67
N GLU A 256 15.17 18.65 -0.81
CA GLU A 256 15.98 19.04 0.35
C GLU A 256 17.17 19.94 0.00
N ARG A 257 17.68 19.83 -1.22
CA ARG A 257 18.75 20.70 -1.73
C ARG A 257 18.30 22.15 -1.98
N HIS A 258 16.99 22.39 -2.03
CA HIS A 258 16.40 23.68 -2.43
C HIS A 258 15.45 24.27 -1.39
N TRP A 259 14.82 23.44 -0.55
CA TRP A 259 13.73 23.86 0.32
C TRP A 259 13.89 23.31 1.75
N PRO A 260 13.43 24.06 2.76
CA PRO A 260 13.36 23.58 4.14
C PRO A 260 12.25 22.51 4.30
N ALA A 261 12.36 21.69 5.35
CA ALA A 261 11.49 20.54 5.60
C ALA A 261 9.99 20.88 5.62
N GLU A 262 9.60 22.01 6.22
CA GLU A 262 8.20 22.47 6.27
C GLU A 262 7.64 22.72 4.88
N ARG A 263 8.42 23.38 4.01
CA ARG A 263 8.02 23.64 2.63
C ARG A 263 7.91 22.37 1.82
N ILE A 264 8.77 21.37 2.05
CA ILE A 264 8.70 20.05 1.42
C ILE A 264 7.44 19.32 1.88
N GLY A 265 7.12 19.36 3.19
CA GLY A 265 5.89 18.76 3.72
C GLY A 265 4.63 19.35 3.09
N LEU A 266 4.57 20.69 2.98
CA LEU A 266 3.47 21.39 2.32
C LEU A 266 3.39 21.07 0.82
N ALA A 267 4.52 21.07 0.12
CA ALA A 267 4.57 20.73 -1.29
C ALA A 267 4.09 19.29 -1.53
N THR A 268 4.49 18.36 -0.68
CA THR A 268 4.04 16.96 -0.77
C THR A 268 2.55 16.83 -0.52
N LEU A 269 1.99 17.58 0.44
CA LEU A 269 0.54 17.66 0.62
C LEU A 269 -0.17 18.18 -0.64
N VAL A 270 0.34 19.26 -1.26
CA VAL A 270 -0.22 19.84 -2.49
C VAL A 270 -0.15 18.84 -3.65
N MET A 271 0.98 18.14 -3.84
CA MET A 271 1.12 17.10 -4.86
C MET A 271 0.07 15.99 -4.69
N LEU A 272 -0.09 15.48 -3.47
CA LEU A 272 -1.05 14.42 -3.16
C LEU A 272 -2.49 14.91 -3.36
N ALA A 273 -2.82 16.10 -2.89
CA ALA A 273 -4.15 16.68 -3.05
C ALA A 273 -4.48 16.94 -4.52
N ALA A 274 -3.59 17.61 -5.25
CA ALA A 274 -3.79 17.94 -6.67
C ALA A 274 -3.96 16.67 -7.53
N GLY A 275 -3.09 15.68 -7.38
CA GLY A 275 -3.19 14.41 -8.09
C GLY A 275 -4.46 13.64 -7.76
N SER A 276 -4.86 13.62 -6.49
CA SER A 276 -6.09 12.93 -6.04
C SER A 276 -7.36 13.64 -6.55
N ILE A 277 -7.40 14.96 -6.52
CA ILE A 277 -8.53 15.75 -7.05
C ILE A 277 -8.64 15.54 -8.56
N ALA A 278 -7.52 15.64 -9.29
CA ALA A 278 -7.48 15.38 -10.72
C ALA A 278 -7.97 13.96 -11.06
N SER A 279 -7.55 12.96 -10.29
CA SER A 279 -8.02 11.58 -10.42
C SER A 279 -9.53 11.46 -10.22
N LEU A 280 -10.07 12.09 -9.16
CA LEU A 280 -11.51 12.07 -8.87
C LEU A 280 -12.33 12.71 -10.00
N LEU A 281 -11.89 13.86 -10.50
CA LEU A 281 -12.54 14.56 -11.60
C LEU A 281 -12.47 13.77 -12.91
N PHE A 282 -11.33 13.16 -13.19
CA PHE A 282 -11.13 12.31 -14.35
C PHE A 282 -12.01 11.05 -14.29
N THR A 283 -11.99 10.33 -13.18
CA THR A 283 -12.71 9.06 -13.04
C THR A 283 -14.24 9.24 -13.13
N ARG A 284 -14.77 10.39 -12.68
CA ARG A 284 -16.19 10.73 -12.87
C ARG A 284 -16.59 10.87 -14.34
N ARG A 285 -15.64 11.15 -15.24
CA ARG A 285 -15.87 11.35 -16.67
C ARG A 285 -15.46 10.15 -17.53
N THR A 286 -14.83 9.14 -16.96
CA THR A 286 -14.31 7.97 -17.71
C THR A 286 -15.40 7.18 -18.44
N SER A 287 -16.65 7.22 -17.95
CA SER A 287 -17.79 6.61 -18.64
C SER A 287 -18.11 7.28 -20.01
N ARG A 288 -17.60 8.49 -20.23
CA ARG A 288 -17.80 9.27 -21.48
C ARG A 288 -16.62 9.12 -22.46
N TYR A 289 -15.52 8.52 -22.03
CA TYR A 289 -14.31 8.37 -22.83
C TYR A 289 -14.18 6.96 -23.39
N ASP A 290 -13.62 6.87 -24.58
CA ASP A 290 -13.21 5.58 -25.13
C ASP A 290 -12.20 4.90 -24.17
N PRO A 291 -12.35 3.59 -23.95
CA PRO A 291 -11.41 2.81 -23.13
C PRO A 291 -9.94 2.93 -23.56
N ALA A 292 -9.67 3.02 -24.87
CA ALA A 292 -8.32 3.19 -25.38
C ALA A 292 -7.74 4.56 -24.99
N LEU A 293 -8.53 5.63 -25.12
CA LEU A 293 -8.15 6.98 -24.71
C LEU A 293 -7.86 7.04 -23.20
N THR A 294 -8.74 6.47 -22.37
CA THR A 294 -8.54 6.43 -20.93
C THR A 294 -7.22 5.74 -20.57
N ARG A 295 -6.95 4.57 -21.17
CA ARG A 295 -5.69 3.85 -20.98
C ARG A 295 -4.49 4.68 -21.40
N THR A 296 -4.55 5.33 -22.57
CA THR A 296 -3.47 6.17 -23.07
C THR A 296 -3.19 7.34 -22.13
N ILE A 297 -4.21 8.04 -21.64
CA ILE A 297 -4.05 9.16 -20.69
C ILE A 297 -3.32 8.67 -19.41
N LEU A 298 -3.74 7.53 -18.84
CA LEU A 298 -3.13 7.01 -17.62
C LEU A 298 -1.66 6.61 -17.82
N LEU A 299 -1.35 5.93 -18.93
CA LEU A 299 0.01 5.50 -19.25
C LEU A 299 0.90 6.70 -19.57
N THR A 300 0.40 7.68 -20.34
CA THR A 300 1.14 8.90 -20.66
C THR A 300 1.42 9.72 -19.40
N ALA A 301 0.42 9.89 -18.52
CA ALA A 301 0.63 10.57 -17.24
C ALA A 301 1.69 9.88 -16.37
N GLY A 302 1.66 8.54 -16.30
CA GLY A 302 2.68 7.76 -15.62
C GLY A 302 4.07 7.90 -16.23
N ALA A 303 4.18 7.88 -17.57
CA ALA A 303 5.43 8.08 -18.29
C ALA A 303 5.99 9.50 -18.07
N VAL A 304 5.16 10.53 -18.17
CA VAL A 304 5.54 11.93 -17.89
C VAL A 304 6.03 12.07 -16.44
N ALA A 305 5.35 11.44 -15.48
CA ALA A 305 5.76 11.47 -14.08
C ALA A 305 7.19 10.95 -13.88
N VAL A 306 7.57 9.89 -14.57
CA VAL A 306 8.94 9.31 -14.48
C VAL A 306 9.95 10.11 -15.29
N ALA A 307 9.55 10.64 -16.45
CA ALA A 307 10.46 11.38 -17.34
C ALA A 307 10.84 12.77 -16.80
N LEU A 308 9.90 13.49 -16.15
CA LEU A 308 10.12 14.85 -15.65
C LEU A 308 11.34 14.98 -14.72
N PRO A 309 11.53 14.15 -13.69
CA PRO A 309 12.72 14.26 -12.82
C PRO A 309 14.04 14.02 -13.53
N LEU A 310 14.03 13.28 -14.65
CA LEU A 310 15.22 12.97 -15.43
C LEU A 310 15.60 14.10 -16.39
N THR A 311 14.60 14.83 -16.91
CA THR A 311 14.80 15.87 -17.93
C THR A 311 14.76 17.28 -17.35
N ALA A 312 14.09 17.47 -16.23
CA ALA A 312 13.81 18.77 -15.63
C ALA A 312 13.87 18.70 -14.08
N PRO A 313 15.07 18.62 -13.47
CA PRO A 313 15.23 18.39 -12.03
C PRO A 313 14.97 19.62 -11.15
N TRP A 314 14.37 20.70 -11.66
CA TRP A 314 14.02 21.86 -10.84
C TRP A 314 12.75 21.63 -10.02
N PRO A 315 12.59 22.33 -8.88
CA PRO A 315 11.56 22.04 -7.88
C PRO A 315 10.13 21.98 -8.41
N THR A 316 9.74 22.88 -9.30
CA THR A 316 8.37 22.90 -9.86
C THR A 316 8.07 21.66 -10.73
N ALA A 317 9.05 21.19 -11.51
CA ALA A 317 8.89 19.99 -12.32
C ALA A 317 8.82 18.73 -11.44
N LEU A 318 9.60 18.66 -10.36
CA LEU A 318 9.54 17.57 -9.38
C LEU A 318 8.17 17.50 -8.70
N VAL A 319 7.61 18.67 -8.31
CA VAL A 319 6.26 18.77 -7.76
C VAL A 319 5.22 18.28 -8.76
N ALA A 320 5.31 18.72 -10.02
CA ALA A 320 4.40 18.29 -11.08
C ALA A 320 4.52 16.77 -11.36
N ALA A 321 5.75 16.24 -11.41
CA ALA A 321 6.01 14.81 -11.62
C ALA A 321 5.27 13.94 -10.61
N ASN A 322 5.38 14.28 -9.32
CA ASN A 322 4.71 13.51 -8.28
C ASN A 322 3.18 13.67 -8.34
N ALA A 323 2.65 14.86 -8.67
CA ALA A 323 1.21 15.05 -8.89
C ALA A 323 0.68 14.20 -10.05
N PHE A 324 1.43 14.10 -11.18
CA PHE A 324 1.10 13.20 -12.29
C PHE A 324 1.15 11.73 -11.87
N ALA A 325 2.14 11.32 -11.07
CA ALA A 325 2.24 9.95 -10.55
C ALA A 325 1.03 9.59 -9.66
N VAL A 326 0.65 10.48 -8.74
CA VAL A 326 -0.54 10.31 -7.88
C VAL A 326 -1.79 10.20 -8.74
N PHE A 327 -1.97 11.12 -9.70
CA PHE A 327 -3.10 11.08 -10.63
C PHE A 327 -3.17 9.75 -11.37
N ALA A 328 -2.07 9.34 -12.02
CA ALA A 328 -2.03 8.11 -12.81
C ALA A 328 -2.34 6.87 -11.97
N ALA A 329 -1.70 6.73 -10.80
CA ALA A 329 -1.87 5.57 -9.94
C ALA A 329 -3.28 5.48 -9.34
N THR A 330 -3.81 6.59 -8.80
CA THR A 330 -5.13 6.59 -8.15
C THR A 330 -6.28 6.46 -9.15
N ALA A 331 -6.17 7.09 -10.32
CA ALA A 331 -7.15 6.93 -11.39
C ALA A 331 -7.09 5.52 -12.00
N ALA A 332 -5.89 4.95 -12.14
CA ALA A 332 -5.70 3.56 -12.57
C ALA A 332 -6.32 2.57 -11.58
N MET A 333 -6.13 2.78 -10.27
CA MET A 333 -6.77 1.97 -9.23
C MET A 333 -8.29 1.94 -9.42
N ALA A 334 -8.93 3.09 -9.58
CA ALA A 334 -10.38 3.18 -9.74
C ALA A 334 -10.86 2.55 -11.06
N TRP A 335 -10.20 2.87 -12.17
CA TRP A 335 -10.64 2.45 -13.51
C TRP A 335 -10.36 0.97 -13.81
N TYR A 336 -9.18 0.47 -13.43
CA TYR A 336 -8.80 -0.92 -13.66
C TYR A 336 -9.44 -1.89 -12.66
N SER A 337 -9.79 -1.46 -11.43
CA SER A 337 -10.50 -2.31 -10.48
C SER A 337 -11.87 -2.76 -11.02
N ASP A 338 -12.63 -1.85 -11.62
CA ASP A 338 -13.92 -2.19 -12.26
C ASP A 338 -13.74 -3.21 -13.39
N ARG A 339 -12.71 -3.01 -14.22
CA ARG A 339 -12.40 -3.92 -15.35
C ARG A 339 -11.90 -5.27 -14.88
N ALA A 340 -11.04 -5.32 -13.88
CA ALA A 340 -10.56 -6.56 -13.27
C ALA A 340 -11.72 -7.38 -12.68
N GLY A 341 -12.66 -6.70 -12.00
CA GLY A 341 -13.84 -7.37 -11.46
C GLY A 341 -14.84 -7.85 -12.51
N LYS A 342 -14.94 -7.16 -13.66
CA LYS A 342 -15.81 -7.57 -14.78
C LYS A 342 -15.17 -8.62 -15.70
N ALA A 343 -13.88 -8.83 -15.58
CA ALA A 343 -13.12 -9.74 -16.44
C ALA A 343 -13.21 -11.21 -16.02
N VAL A 344 -13.93 -11.51 -14.95
CA VAL A 344 -14.05 -12.85 -14.35
C VAL A 344 -15.52 -13.16 -14.05
N PRO A 345 -15.90 -14.47 -13.93
CA PRO A 345 -17.23 -14.86 -13.51
C PRO A 345 -17.64 -14.21 -12.19
N GLY A 346 -18.95 -13.97 -12.03
CA GLY A 346 -19.51 -13.22 -10.89
C GLY A 346 -19.11 -13.77 -9.52
N GLU A 347 -19.04 -15.09 -9.37
CA GLU A 347 -18.61 -15.80 -8.17
C GLU A 347 -17.14 -15.51 -7.77
N HIS A 348 -16.28 -15.18 -8.73
CA HIS A 348 -14.86 -14.84 -8.50
C HIS A 348 -14.59 -13.34 -8.43
N ARG A 349 -15.61 -12.49 -8.61
CA ARG A 349 -15.44 -11.03 -8.68
C ARG A 349 -14.83 -10.44 -7.43
N ALA A 350 -15.29 -10.86 -6.25
CA ALA A 350 -14.76 -10.37 -4.97
C ALA A 350 -13.27 -10.75 -4.81
N THR A 351 -12.91 -11.98 -5.17
CA THR A 351 -11.53 -12.46 -5.13
C THR A 351 -10.65 -11.71 -6.13
N ALA A 352 -11.13 -11.48 -7.35
CA ALA A 352 -10.41 -10.70 -8.35
C ALA A 352 -10.14 -9.27 -7.89
N LEU A 353 -11.11 -8.60 -7.27
CA LEU A 353 -10.93 -7.26 -6.71
C LEU A 353 -9.92 -7.25 -5.55
N ALA A 354 -9.94 -8.25 -4.68
CA ALA A 354 -8.98 -8.40 -3.60
C ALA A 354 -7.55 -8.60 -4.13
N LEU A 355 -7.37 -9.51 -5.10
CA LEU A 355 -6.07 -9.76 -5.74
C LEU A 355 -5.57 -8.55 -6.54
N PHE A 356 -6.46 -7.85 -7.25
CA PHE A 356 -6.12 -6.60 -7.93
C PHE A 356 -5.63 -5.53 -6.94
N THR A 357 -6.34 -5.35 -5.81
CA THR A 357 -5.97 -4.40 -4.75
C THR A 357 -4.62 -4.77 -4.15
N LEU A 358 -4.36 -6.06 -3.96
CA LEU A 358 -3.06 -6.56 -3.50
C LEU A 358 -1.94 -6.21 -4.50
N CYS A 359 -2.16 -6.40 -5.80
CA CYS A 359 -1.20 -6.02 -6.84
C CYS A 359 -0.93 -4.50 -6.83
N TYR A 360 -1.96 -3.67 -6.63
CA TYR A 360 -1.78 -2.23 -6.50
C TYR A 360 -0.97 -1.87 -5.23
N GLN A 361 -1.25 -2.50 -4.10
CA GLN A 361 -0.55 -2.25 -2.83
C GLN A 361 0.92 -2.70 -2.87
N LEU A 362 1.28 -3.65 -3.75
CA LEU A 362 2.69 -4.00 -3.99
C LEU A 362 3.53 -2.80 -4.39
N GLY A 363 2.97 -1.83 -5.09
CA GLY A 363 3.65 -0.58 -5.39
C GLY A 363 4.09 0.20 -4.15
N GLY A 364 3.31 0.12 -3.06
CA GLY A 364 3.67 0.71 -1.76
C GLY A 364 4.90 0.08 -1.10
N ALA A 365 5.27 -1.13 -1.48
CA ALA A 365 6.48 -1.81 -1.02
C ALA A 365 7.62 -1.70 -2.05
N PHE A 366 7.33 -1.88 -3.35
CA PHE A 366 8.33 -1.77 -4.42
C PHE A 366 8.81 -0.35 -4.63
N GLY A 367 7.92 0.65 -4.55
CA GLY A 367 8.27 2.05 -4.75
C GLY A 367 9.40 2.52 -3.83
N PRO A 368 9.24 2.43 -2.49
CA PRO A 368 10.32 2.79 -1.56
C PRO A 368 11.58 1.93 -1.71
N ALA A 369 11.43 0.62 -2.05
CA ALA A 369 12.58 -0.25 -2.32
C ALA A 369 13.39 0.23 -3.53
N LEU A 370 12.72 0.65 -4.62
CA LEU A 370 13.39 1.26 -5.77
C LEU A 370 13.95 2.65 -5.43
N ALA A 371 13.23 3.45 -4.66
CA ALA A 371 13.71 4.76 -4.21
C ALA A 371 15.02 4.62 -3.42
N SER A 372 15.17 3.58 -2.60
CA SER A 372 16.42 3.34 -1.84
C SER A 372 17.64 3.14 -2.75
N LEU A 373 17.45 2.57 -3.95
CA LEU A 373 18.52 2.42 -4.96
C LEU A 373 18.85 3.73 -5.68
N LEU A 374 17.88 4.63 -5.83
CA LEU A 374 18.06 5.92 -6.50
C LEU A 374 18.65 6.99 -5.56
N ILE A 375 18.55 6.78 -4.24
CA ILE A 375 19.03 7.69 -3.20
C ILE A 375 20.43 7.28 -2.71
N ALA A 376 20.83 6.02 -2.92
CA ALA A 376 22.16 5.50 -2.59
C ALA A 376 23.24 6.13 -3.48
#